data_c964199d9be26e018ac0c4e0ec730827
#
_entry.id   c964199d9be26e018ac0c4e0ec730827
#
_cell.length_a   1.000
_cell.length_b   1.000
_cell.length_c   1.000
_cell.angle_alpha   90.00
_cell.angle_beta   90.00
_cell.angle_gamma   90.00
#
_symmetry.space_group_name_H-M   'P 1'
#
loop_
_entity.id
_entity.type
_entity.pdbx_description
1 polymer ?
#
loop_
_entity_poly.entity_id
_entity_poly.type
_entity_poly.pdbx_seq_one_letter_code
_entity_poly.pdbx_strand_id
1 'polypeptide(L)'
;DIVQKEMYTFDDKGGRSITLKPEGTAGAARMFIENNLFNDPQPTKMYYLYCPVFRYDKPQAGRLREHHQFGVEVYGAPRASIDAECIELAMTVLDKIGVKGLSVNINSIGCPNCRPKYNELLKEYLRSNYNGLCETCKSRFEKNPLRILDCKEEKCKRICEGAPTILDCLCDECRAHFEELKGCLDSVGIQYKVDPFIVRGLDYYTKTVFEIIANSEGYSGTVCGGGRYDGLLEQLGGPKLPGIGFGMGMERLLLIAELSGAQIPQPRNVEVYVAAMGEEARKVGFTLTAKLRSSGIKTEFDHVGKSFKAQFKYANKIGARFVAILGEEELERGEVKLKDMETGDEGYVPIAALGNRVQQILR
;
A
#
# COMPACT_ATOMS: atom_id res chain seq x y z
N ASP A 1 7.88 -16.56 11.71
CA ASP A 1 8.21 -17.19 10.42
C ASP A 1 8.94 -16.23 9.47
N ILE A 2 8.50 -14.98 9.33
CA ILE A 2 9.13 -14.00 8.42
C ILE A 2 10.64 -13.91 8.73
N VAL A 3 11.01 -13.66 9.97
CA VAL A 3 12.42 -13.51 10.39
C VAL A 3 13.25 -14.77 10.11
N GLN A 4 12.70 -15.96 10.30
CA GLN A 4 13.45 -17.21 10.18
C GLN A 4 13.50 -17.80 8.76
N LYS A 5 12.50 -17.48 7.91
CA LYS A 5 12.32 -18.18 6.62
C LYS A 5 12.26 -17.27 5.42
N GLU A 6 11.85 -16.02 5.60
CA GLU A 6 11.51 -15.13 4.49
C GLU A 6 12.45 -13.94 4.34
N MET A 7 13.32 -13.67 5.34
CA MET A 7 14.26 -12.56 5.27
C MET A 7 15.44 -12.89 4.36
N TYR A 8 15.83 -11.92 3.54
CA TYR A 8 17.08 -11.95 2.80
C TYR A 8 18.18 -11.36 3.65
N THR A 9 19.09 -12.19 4.15
CA THR A 9 20.24 -11.75 4.94
C THR A 9 21.53 -12.23 4.27
N PHE A 10 22.51 -11.35 4.14
CA PHE A 10 23.81 -11.60 3.50
C PHE A 10 24.87 -10.67 4.08
N ASP A 11 26.14 -11.02 3.89
CA ASP A 11 27.25 -10.17 4.29
C ASP A 11 27.61 -9.19 3.16
N ASP A 12 27.87 -7.93 3.53
CA ASP A 12 28.38 -6.95 2.59
C ASP A 12 29.91 -7.16 2.35
N LYS A 13 30.46 -6.36 1.44
CA LYS A 13 31.93 -6.43 1.13
C LYS A 13 32.82 -6.07 2.32
N GLY A 14 32.29 -5.45 3.36
CA GLY A 14 32.97 -5.12 4.60
C GLY A 14 32.78 -6.15 5.71
N GLY A 15 32.13 -7.30 5.43
CA GLY A 15 31.84 -8.36 6.39
C GLY A 15 30.74 -8.03 7.39
N ARG A 16 29.88 -7.05 7.10
CA ARG A 16 28.74 -6.68 7.94
C ARG A 16 27.49 -7.43 7.49
N SER A 17 26.76 -8.02 8.43
CA SER A 17 25.49 -8.66 8.13
C SER A 17 24.43 -7.61 7.77
N ILE A 18 23.88 -7.73 6.57
CA ILE A 18 22.84 -6.87 6.00
C ILE A 18 21.57 -7.67 5.79
N THR A 19 20.45 -7.06 6.13
CA THR A 19 19.12 -7.66 5.88
C THR A 19 18.26 -6.69 5.08
N LEU A 20 17.67 -7.20 3.99
CA LEU A 20 16.66 -6.45 3.27
C LEU A 20 15.39 -6.40 4.13
N LYS A 21 14.79 -5.20 4.25
CA LYS A 21 13.62 -5.03 5.12
C LYS A 21 12.42 -5.85 4.63
N PRO A 22 11.81 -6.66 5.51
CA PRO A 22 10.67 -7.50 5.15
C PRO A 22 9.31 -6.81 5.33
N GLU A 23 9.29 -5.60 5.92
CA GLU A 23 8.08 -4.83 6.19
C GLU A 23 8.41 -3.37 6.53
N GLY A 24 7.39 -2.49 6.58
CA GLY A 24 7.57 -1.04 6.79
C GLY A 24 7.51 -0.59 8.24
N THR A 25 6.77 -1.29 9.10
CA THR A 25 6.42 -0.85 10.46
C THR A 25 7.65 -0.61 11.35
N ALA A 26 8.59 -1.57 11.40
CA ALA A 26 9.81 -1.42 12.19
C ALA A 26 10.67 -0.23 11.72
N GLY A 27 10.73 0.01 10.40
CA GLY A 27 11.41 1.16 9.83
C GLY A 27 10.75 2.49 10.21
N ALA A 28 9.42 2.55 10.17
CA ALA A 28 8.65 3.73 10.59
C ALA A 28 8.80 3.98 12.10
N ALA A 29 8.76 2.91 12.93
CA ALA A 29 8.98 3.00 14.36
C ALA A 29 10.38 3.54 14.69
N ARG A 30 11.42 3.08 14.01
CA ARG A 30 12.78 3.60 14.17
C ARG A 30 12.87 5.07 13.78
N MET A 31 12.29 5.46 12.65
CA MET A 31 12.26 6.85 12.21
C MET A 31 11.57 7.75 13.25
N PHE A 32 10.46 7.31 13.84
CA PHE A 32 9.76 7.99 14.92
C PHE A 32 10.68 8.20 16.14
N ILE A 33 11.44 7.16 16.55
CA ILE A 33 12.36 7.21 17.70
C ILE A 33 13.57 8.10 17.39
N GLU A 34 14.24 7.89 16.26
CA GLU A 34 15.49 8.56 15.86
C GLU A 34 15.30 10.09 15.68
N ASN A 35 14.08 10.51 15.30
CA ASN A 35 13.71 11.93 15.18
C ASN A 35 13.03 12.50 16.44
N ASN A 36 12.96 11.74 17.53
CA ASN A 36 12.36 12.15 18.79
C ASN A 36 10.90 12.65 18.69
N LEU A 37 10.13 12.12 17.72
CA LEU A 37 8.75 12.55 17.49
C LEU A 37 7.80 12.24 18.65
N PHE A 38 8.24 11.43 19.59
CA PHE A 38 7.52 11.18 20.85
C PHE A 38 7.47 12.39 21.79
N ASN A 39 8.29 13.43 21.55
CA ASN A 39 8.24 14.69 22.28
C ASN A 39 7.15 15.65 21.75
N ASP A 40 6.62 15.38 20.58
CA ASP A 40 5.53 16.13 19.99
C ASP A 40 4.18 15.74 20.62
N PRO A 41 3.11 16.55 20.47
CA PRO A 41 1.78 16.18 20.92
C PRO A 41 1.33 14.85 20.31
N GLN A 42 0.85 13.94 21.15
CA GLN A 42 0.37 12.61 20.73
C GLN A 42 -1.16 12.59 20.55
N PRO A 43 -1.73 11.75 19.67
CA PRO A 43 -1.05 10.72 18.88
C PRO A 43 -0.36 11.26 17.63
N THR A 44 0.80 10.69 17.28
CA THR A 44 1.45 10.91 15.99
C THR A 44 0.87 9.93 14.96
N LYS A 45 0.32 10.45 13.86
CA LYS A 45 -0.22 9.66 12.74
C LYS A 45 0.68 9.82 11.54
N MET A 46 1.12 8.72 10.98
CA MET A 46 2.08 8.68 9.87
C MET A 46 1.62 7.71 8.79
N TYR A 47 2.05 7.95 7.56
CA TYR A 47 1.89 7.01 6.47
C TYR A 47 3.17 6.92 5.64
N TYR A 48 3.34 5.80 4.96
CA TYR A 48 4.37 5.62 3.95
C TYR A 48 3.78 5.07 2.66
N LEU A 49 4.32 5.57 1.55
CA LEU A 49 3.98 5.13 0.21
C LEU A 49 5.21 4.51 -0.45
N TYR A 50 4.99 3.53 -1.31
CA TYR A 50 6.06 2.90 -2.09
C TYR A 50 7.22 2.38 -1.24
N CYS A 51 6.91 1.88 -0.03
CA CYS A 51 7.92 1.24 0.79
C CYS A 51 8.29 -0.13 0.19
N PRO A 52 9.46 -0.28 -0.45
CA PRO A 52 9.87 -1.57 -0.99
C PRO A 52 10.18 -2.52 0.16
N VAL A 53 9.63 -3.73 0.10
CA VAL A 53 9.84 -4.80 1.06
C VAL A 53 10.20 -6.10 0.33
N PHE A 54 11.02 -6.90 0.98
CA PHE A 54 11.63 -8.08 0.38
C PHE A 54 11.34 -9.31 1.25
N ARG A 55 10.68 -10.32 0.66
CA ARG A 55 10.40 -11.59 1.34
C ARG A 55 10.66 -12.75 0.41
N TYR A 56 11.35 -13.77 0.91
CA TYR A 56 11.54 -15.03 0.19
C TYR A 56 10.25 -15.86 0.24
N ASP A 57 9.29 -15.40 -0.52
CA ASP A 57 7.98 -16.00 -0.59
C ASP A 57 7.82 -16.86 -1.86
N LYS A 58 6.89 -17.82 -1.83
CA LYS A 58 6.53 -18.57 -3.05
C LYS A 58 5.73 -17.63 -3.96
N PRO A 59 6.23 -17.28 -5.15
CA PRO A 59 5.52 -16.36 -6.05
C PRO A 59 4.16 -16.90 -6.46
N GLN A 60 3.15 -16.03 -6.41
CA GLN A 60 1.80 -16.29 -6.91
C GLN A 60 1.11 -14.95 -7.22
N ALA A 61 -0.10 -14.99 -7.80
CA ALA A 61 -0.83 -13.76 -8.14
C ALA A 61 -0.93 -12.80 -6.93
N GLY A 62 -0.45 -11.58 -7.09
CA GLY A 62 -0.41 -10.56 -6.05
C GLY A 62 0.53 -10.86 -4.86
N ARG A 63 1.46 -11.82 -4.99
CA ARG A 63 2.45 -12.15 -3.96
C ARG A 63 3.83 -12.29 -4.59
N LEU A 64 4.62 -11.24 -4.48
CA LEU A 64 5.94 -11.10 -5.09
C LEU A 64 7.03 -11.14 -4.02
N ARG A 65 8.26 -11.46 -4.41
CA ARG A 65 9.43 -11.43 -3.52
C ARG A 65 9.91 -10.03 -3.20
N GLU A 66 9.74 -9.12 -4.14
CA GLU A 66 9.82 -7.68 -3.94
C GLU A 66 8.44 -7.10 -4.21
N HIS A 67 7.91 -6.32 -3.30
CA HIS A 67 6.65 -5.61 -3.45
C HIS A 67 6.67 -4.30 -2.69
N HIS A 68 5.78 -3.39 -3.05
CA HIS A 68 5.67 -2.09 -2.41
C HIS A 68 4.49 -2.07 -1.46
N GLN A 69 4.68 -1.42 -0.32
CA GLN A 69 3.62 -1.23 0.66
C GLN A 69 3.20 0.23 0.75
N PHE A 70 1.88 0.43 0.81
CA PHE A 70 1.26 1.55 1.50
C PHE A 70 1.00 1.13 2.93
N GLY A 71 1.36 1.96 3.90
CA GLY A 71 1.09 1.67 5.30
C GLY A 71 0.80 2.92 6.10
N VAL A 72 0.10 2.71 7.20
CA VAL A 72 -0.24 3.73 8.19
C VAL A 72 0.21 3.24 9.56
N GLU A 73 0.83 4.12 10.33
CA GLU A 73 1.29 3.84 11.68
C GLU A 73 0.83 4.99 12.60
N VAL A 74 0.29 4.64 13.75
CA VAL A 74 -0.14 5.59 14.78
C VAL A 74 0.52 5.24 16.10
N TYR A 75 1.18 6.21 16.71
CA TYR A 75 1.86 6.06 17.99
C TYR A 75 1.22 6.93 19.07
N GLY A 76 1.24 6.48 20.31
CA GLY A 76 0.82 7.26 21.47
C GLY A 76 -0.68 7.23 21.79
N ALA A 77 -1.51 6.44 21.10
CA ALA A 77 -2.95 6.31 21.33
C ALA A 77 -3.32 4.98 22.01
N PRO A 78 -3.71 4.95 23.29
CA PRO A 78 -3.98 3.71 24.00
C PRO A 78 -5.40 3.13 23.80
N ARG A 79 -6.39 3.94 23.37
CA ARG A 79 -7.78 3.56 23.26
C ARG A 79 -8.05 2.72 22.00
N ALA A 80 -9.08 1.87 22.05
CA ALA A 80 -9.48 1.06 20.91
C ALA A 80 -10.15 1.87 19.78
N SER A 81 -10.56 3.10 20.07
CA SER A 81 -11.11 4.00 19.05
C SER A 81 -10.13 4.29 17.91
N ILE A 82 -8.82 4.35 18.19
CA ILE A 82 -7.82 4.52 17.13
C ILE A 82 -7.64 3.24 16.29
N ASP A 83 -7.88 2.06 16.89
CA ASP A 83 -7.86 0.80 16.18
C ASP A 83 -9.02 0.75 15.15
N ALA A 84 -10.20 1.21 15.59
CA ALA A 84 -11.35 1.35 14.70
C ALA A 84 -11.10 2.39 13.60
N GLU A 85 -10.48 3.54 13.92
CA GLU A 85 -10.09 4.55 12.93
C GLU A 85 -9.13 4.00 11.87
N CYS A 86 -8.15 3.17 12.27
CA CYS A 86 -7.25 2.52 11.32
C CYS A 86 -7.99 1.57 10.37
N ILE A 87 -8.95 0.81 10.88
CA ILE A 87 -9.79 -0.09 10.07
C ILE A 87 -10.68 0.72 9.12
N GLU A 88 -11.34 1.76 9.63
CA GLU A 88 -12.18 2.67 8.84
C GLU A 88 -11.41 3.35 7.73
N LEU A 89 -10.22 3.89 8.03
CA LEU A 89 -9.34 4.49 7.03
C LEU A 89 -8.95 3.48 5.94
N ALA A 90 -8.60 2.26 6.32
CA ALA A 90 -8.26 1.20 5.37
C ALA A 90 -9.45 0.86 4.46
N MET A 91 -10.66 0.74 5.03
CA MET A 91 -11.89 0.50 4.26
C MET A 91 -12.21 1.67 3.33
N THR A 92 -12.08 2.90 3.80
CA THR A 92 -12.30 4.12 3.00
C THR A 92 -11.32 4.21 1.82
N VAL A 93 -10.04 3.88 2.01
CA VAL A 93 -9.05 3.84 0.92
C VAL A 93 -9.44 2.80 -0.13
N LEU A 94 -9.80 1.58 0.30
CA LEU A 94 -10.21 0.51 -0.60
C LEU A 94 -11.48 0.85 -1.39
N ASP A 95 -12.47 1.45 -0.74
CA ASP A 95 -13.70 1.90 -1.37
C ASP A 95 -13.44 2.99 -2.43
N LYS A 96 -12.65 4.02 -2.09
CA LYS A 96 -12.26 5.10 -3.02
C LYS A 96 -11.48 4.61 -4.23
N ILE A 97 -10.73 3.51 -4.10
CA ILE A 97 -10.04 2.85 -5.22
C ILE A 97 -11.02 2.02 -6.06
N GLY A 98 -12.21 1.73 -5.55
CA GLY A 98 -13.25 0.96 -6.23
C GLY A 98 -13.15 -0.55 -6.02
N VAL A 99 -12.45 -1.01 -4.99
CA VAL A 99 -12.38 -2.43 -4.61
C VAL A 99 -13.71 -2.86 -4.00
N LYS A 100 -14.27 -3.97 -4.47
CA LYS A 100 -15.55 -4.52 -4.03
C LYS A 100 -15.39 -5.85 -3.30
N GLY A 101 -16.48 -6.32 -2.67
CA GLY A 101 -16.50 -7.63 -2.01
C GLY A 101 -15.61 -7.69 -0.78
N LEU A 102 -15.48 -6.58 -0.04
CA LEU A 102 -14.66 -6.49 1.16
C LEU A 102 -15.34 -7.11 2.37
N SER A 103 -14.57 -7.82 3.17
CA SER A 103 -14.97 -8.29 4.51
C SER A 103 -13.86 -7.98 5.52
N VAL A 104 -14.26 -7.50 6.70
CA VAL A 104 -13.35 -7.18 7.79
C VAL A 104 -13.38 -8.32 8.80
N ASN A 105 -12.23 -8.93 9.06
CA ASN A 105 -12.07 -9.90 10.12
C ASN A 105 -11.21 -9.29 11.23
N ILE A 106 -11.67 -9.39 12.47
CA ILE A 106 -10.98 -8.87 13.66
C ILE A 106 -10.74 -9.97 14.68
N ASN A 107 -9.68 -9.82 15.46
CA ASN A 107 -9.39 -10.67 16.61
C ASN A 107 -8.65 -9.88 17.68
N SER A 108 -8.65 -10.40 18.91
CA SER A 108 -7.71 -9.98 19.95
C SER A 108 -6.74 -11.13 20.23
N ILE A 109 -5.45 -10.87 20.07
CA ILE A 109 -4.40 -11.84 20.44
C ILE A 109 -3.86 -11.62 21.86
N GLY A 110 -4.56 -10.85 22.66
CA GLY A 110 -4.24 -10.57 24.05
C GLY A 110 -2.93 -9.78 24.25
N CYS A 111 -2.59 -9.55 25.48
CA CYS A 111 -1.36 -8.89 25.92
C CYS A 111 -0.39 -9.92 26.53
N PRO A 112 0.83 -9.50 26.94
CA PRO A 112 1.78 -10.38 27.63
C PRO A 112 1.22 -11.07 28.88
N ASN A 113 0.17 -10.53 29.52
CA ASN A 113 -0.48 -11.15 30.67
C ASN A 113 -1.48 -12.26 30.29
N CYS A 114 -2.13 -12.14 29.12
CA CYS A 114 -3.09 -13.14 28.64
C CYS A 114 -2.43 -14.37 28.03
N ARG A 115 -1.35 -14.14 27.27
CA ARG A 115 -0.72 -15.18 26.41
C ARG A 115 -0.17 -16.39 27.15
N PRO A 116 0.49 -16.28 28.30
CA PRO A 116 1.04 -17.46 28.98
C PRO A 116 -0.03 -18.49 29.28
N LYS A 117 -1.13 -18.09 29.90
CA LYS A 117 -2.27 -18.96 30.21
C LYS A 117 -2.85 -19.59 28.94
N TYR A 118 -3.06 -18.79 27.90
CA TYR A 118 -3.59 -19.30 26.64
C TYR A 118 -2.64 -20.27 25.94
N ASN A 119 -1.34 -19.98 25.94
CA ASN A 119 -0.34 -20.86 25.34
C ASN A 119 -0.29 -22.24 26.04
N GLU A 120 -0.46 -22.28 27.36
CA GLU A 120 -0.53 -23.53 28.10
C GLU A 120 -1.76 -24.35 27.69
N LEU A 121 -2.95 -23.73 27.66
CA LEU A 121 -4.18 -24.36 27.23
C LEU A 121 -4.11 -24.87 25.78
N LEU A 122 -3.56 -24.06 24.88
CA LEU A 122 -3.40 -24.42 23.48
C LEU A 122 -2.38 -25.58 23.33
N LYS A 123 -1.27 -25.54 24.05
CA LYS A 123 -0.29 -26.65 24.05
C LYS A 123 -0.88 -27.93 24.60
N GLU A 124 -1.66 -27.87 25.68
CA GLU A 124 -2.35 -29.03 26.24
C GLU A 124 -3.30 -29.65 25.22
N TYR A 125 -4.13 -28.84 24.57
CA TYR A 125 -5.03 -29.29 23.50
C TYR A 125 -4.27 -29.94 22.33
N LEU A 126 -3.22 -29.27 21.84
CA LEU A 126 -2.44 -29.74 20.69
C LEU A 126 -1.58 -30.97 20.99
N ARG A 127 -1.25 -31.26 22.26
CA ARG A 127 -0.40 -32.38 22.67
C ARG A 127 -1.00 -33.71 22.28
N SER A 128 -2.32 -33.85 22.43
CA SER A 128 -3.05 -35.08 22.04
C SER A 128 -3.02 -35.35 20.54
N ASN A 129 -2.84 -34.29 19.72
CA ASN A 129 -2.82 -34.33 18.27
C ASN A 129 -1.44 -34.05 17.67
N TYR A 130 -0.37 -34.02 18.49
CA TYR A 130 0.96 -33.59 18.07
C TYR A 130 1.50 -34.37 16.87
N ASN A 131 1.30 -35.70 16.84
CA ASN A 131 1.77 -36.53 15.73
C ASN A 131 1.07 -36.25 14.40
N GLY A 132 -0.15 -35.68 14.43
CA GLY A 132 -0.91 -35.26 13.25
C GLY A 132 -0.47 -33.92 12.65
N LEU A 133 0.29 -33.12 13.39
CA LEU A 133 0.79 -31.85 12.93
C LEU A 133 1.84 -31.97 11.82
N CYS A 134 1.92 -30.99 10.93
CA CYS A 134 3.00 -30.92 9.96
C CYS A 134 4.32 -30.53 10.65
N GLU A 135 5.46 -30.80 10.02
CA GLU A 135 6.79 -30.54 10.60
C GLU A 135 6.99 -29.07 11.00
N THR A 136 6.46 -28.14 10.21
CA THR A 136 6.47 -26.72 10.55
C THR A 136 5.68 -26.44 11.85
N CYS A 137 4.51 -27.05 12.02
CA CYS A 137 3.69 -26.88 13.23
C CYS A 137 4.30 -27.58 14.45
N LYS A 138 4.98 -28.70 14.29
CA LYS A 138 5.77 -29.32 15.37
C LYS A 138 6.89 -28.40 15.85
N SER A 139 7.60 -27.74 14.93
CA SER A 139 8.61 -26.72 15.30
C SER A 139 8.00 -25.48 15.98
N ARG A 140 6.77 -25.10 15.62
CA ARG A 140 6.05 -23.97 16.22
C ARG A 140 5.50 -24.31 17.61
N PHE A 141 5.21 -25.57 17.88
CA PHE A 141 4.60 -26.02 19.12
C PHE A 141 5.35 -25.53 20.36
N GLU A 142 6.68 -25.57 20.36
CA GLU A 142 7.47 -25.07 21.48
C GLU A 142 7.72 -23.57 21.44
N LYS A 143 7.95 -23.00 20.26
CA LYS A 143 8.41 -21.62 20.11
C LYS A 143 7.26 -20.61 20.10
N ASN A 144 6.21 -20.89 19.35
CA ASN A 144 5.05 -19.99 19.20
C ASN A 144 3.82 -20.81 18.75
N PRO A 145 3.10 -21.44 19.71
CA PRO A 145 1.96 -22.29 19.41
C PRO A 145 0.81 -21.56 18.71
N LEU A 146 0.63 -20.25 18.94
CA LEU A 146 -0.36 -19.41 18.25
C LEU A 146 -0.24 -19.52 16.72
N ARG A 147 0.97 -19.65 16.20
CA ARG A 147 1.21 -19.75 14.75
C ARG A 147 0.75 -21.06 14.13
N ILE A 148 0.35 -22.05 14.94
CA ILE A 148 -0.23 -23.30 14.46
C ILE A 148 -1.65 -23.06 13.94
N LEU A 149 -2.38 -22.12 14.56
CA LEU A 149 -3.75 -21.74 14.17
C LEU A 149 -3.83 -21.20 12.73
N ASP A 150 -2.78 -20.55 12.25
CA ASP A 150 -2.67 -20.02 10.88
C ASP A 150 -1.98 -21.00 9.91
N CYS A 151 -1.99 -22.30 10.21
CA CYS A 151 -1.40 -23.28 9.31
C CYS A 151 -2.26 -23.50 8.08
N LYS A 152 -1.63 -23.53 6.89
CA LYS A 152 -2.33 -23.73 5.61
C LYS A 152 -2.57 -25.19 5.26
N GLU A 153 -1.92 -26.13 5.97
CA GLU A 153 -2.09 -27.57 5.78
C GLU A 153 -3.45 -28.00 6.32
N GLU A 154 -4.27 -28.64 5.50
CA GLU A 154 -5.63 -29.08 5.84
C GLU A 154 -5.69 -29.94 7.10
N LYS A 155 -4.72 -30.85 7.28
CA LYS A 155 -4.63 -31.67 8.49
C LYS A 155 -4.45 -30.84 9.77
N CYS A 156 -3.67 -29.78 9.71
CA CYS A 156 -3.46 -28.87 10.84
C CYS A 156 -4.68 -27.99 11.10
N LYS A 157 -5.36 -27.52 10.04
CA LYS A 157 -6.61 -26.76 10.19
C LYS A 157 -7.67 -27.57 10.93
N ARG A 158 -7.91 -28.83 10.49
CA ARG A 158 -8.88 -29.71 11.17
C ARG A 158 -8.55 -29.93 12.65
N ILE A 159 -7.26 -30.08 12.98
CA ILE A 159 -6.83 -30.20 14.37
C ILE A 159 -7.15 -28.90 15.14
N CYS A 160 -7.03 -27.74 14.51
CA CYS A 160 -7.25 -26.44 15.16
C CYS A 160 -8.74 -26.07 15.27
N GLU A 161 -9.67 -26.68 14.53
CA GLU A 161 -11.11 -26.35 14.56
C GLU A 161 -11.72 -26.42 15.97
N GLY A 162 -11.25 -27.34 16.82
CA GLY A 162 -11.71 -27.50 18.20
C GLY A 162 -10.80 -26.87 19.25
N ALA A 163 -9.80 -26.09 18.84
CA ALA A 163 -8.84 -25.51 19.78
C ALA A 163 -9.49 -24.42 20.64
N PRO A 164 -9.06 -24.26 21.91
CA PRO A 164 -9.48 -23.12 22.73
C PRO A 164 -9.12 -21.81 22.04
N THR A 165 -9.93 -20.77 22.24
CA THR A 165 -9.67 -19.44 21.68
C THR A 165 -8.99 -18.52 22.69
N ILE A 166 -8.17 -17.60 22.20
CA ILE A 166 -7.57 -16.60 23.08
C ILE A 166 -8.61 -15.68 23.70
N LEU A 167 -9.75 -15.50 23.03
CA LEU A 167 -10.84 -14.64 23.50
C LEU A 167 -11.40 -15.10 24.86
N ASP A 168 -11.35 -16.39 25.14
CA ASP A 168 -11.77 -16.98 26.43
C ASP A 168 -10.75 -16.73 27.55
N CYS A 169 -9.53 -16.33 27.19
CA CYS A 169 -8.40 -16.14 28.11
C CYS A 169 -7.98 -14.67 28.26
N LEU A 170 -8.74 -13.73 27.68
CA LEU A 170 -8.43 -12.30 27.79
C LEU A 170 -8.55 -11.82 29.24
N CYS A 171 -7.59 -11.03 29.69
CA CYS A 171 -7.71 -10.25 30.92
C CYS A 171 -8.77 -9.15 30.75
N ASP A 172 -9.25 -8.57 31.85
CA ASP A 172 -10.32 -7.57 31.84
C ASP A 172 -9.98 -6.36 30.95
N GLU A 173 -8.72 -5.89 30.96
CA GLU A 173 -8.24 -4.81 30.12
C GLU A 173 -8.36 -5.16 28.63
N CYS A 174 -7.88 -6.33 28.21
CA CYS A 174 -7.95 -6.75 26.82
C CYS A 174 -9.38 -7.01 26.35
N ARG A 175 -10.22 -7.53 27.24
CA ARG A 175 -11.65 -7.73 26.98
C ARG A 175 -12.33 -6.39 26.78
N ALA A 176 -12.15 -5.43 27.70
CA ALA A 176 -12.73 -4.10 27.60
C ALA A 176 -12.26 -3.37 26.31
N HIS A 177 -10.98 -3.48 25.98
CA HIS A 177 -10.44 -2.91 24.75
C HIS A 177 -11.08 -3.51 23.50
N PHE A 178 -11.29 -4.84 23.46
CA PHE A 178 -11.90 -5.51 22.32
C PHE A 178 -13.40 -5.19 22.20
N GLU A 179 -14.12 -5.04 23.31
CA GLU A 179 -15.52 -4.58 23.32
C GLU A 179 -15.64 -3.12 22.84
N GLU A 180 -14.70 -2.24 23.29
CA GLU A 180 -14.64 -0.85 22.79
C GLU A 180 -14.40 -0.81 21.27
N LEU A 181 -13.49 -1.65 20.73
CA LEU A 181 -13.27 -1.75 19.29
C LEU A 181 -14.56 -2.10 18.55
N LYS A 182 -15.25 -3.14 19.01
CA LYS A 182 -16.52 -3.59 18.38
C LYS A 182 -17.55 -2.47 18.39
N GLY A 183 -17.74 -1.81 19.56
CA GLY A 183 -18.68 -0.70 19.68
C GLY A 183 -18.34 0.48 18.76
N CYS A 184 -17.06 0.80 18.56
CA CYS A 184 -16.64 1.83 17.60
C CYS A 184 -16.95 1.44 16.16
N LEU A 185 -16.66 0.20 15.76
CA LEU A 185 -16.96 -0.30 14.40
C LEU A 185 -18.47 -0.33 14.12
N ASP A 186 -19.26 -0.79 15.10
CA ASP A 186 -20.73 -0.79 15.03
C ASP A 186 -21.27 0.63 14.85
N SER A 187 -20.73 1.61 15.57
CA SER A 187 -21.18 3.01 15.52
C SER A 187 -20.97 3.68 14.16
N VAL A 188 -19.98 3.23 13.39
CA VAL A 188 -19.71 3.72 12.03
C VAL A 188 -20.24 2.78 10.94
N GLY A 189 -20.97 1.72 11.32
CA GLY A 189 -21.63 0.79 10.40
C GLY A 189 -20.71 -0.17 9.67
N ILE A 190 -19.46 -0.35 10.12
CA ILE A 190 -18.53 -1.31 9.54
C ILE A 190 -18.90 -2.71 9.99
N GLN A 191 -19.32 -3.55 9.03
CA GLN A 191 -19.59 -4.95 9.28
C GLN A 191 -18.28 -5.73 9.43
N TYR A 192 -18.16 -6.54 10.47
CA TYR A 192 -16.98 -7.35 10.73
C TYR A 192 -17.34 -8.76 11.19
N LYS A 193 -16.39 -9.66 11.07
CA LYS A 193 -16.44 -11.00 11.64
C LYS A 193 -15.34 -11.11 12.70
N VAL A 194 -15.70 -11.63 13.87
CA VAL A 194 -14.70 -12.05 14.86
C VAL A 194 -14.16 -13.42 14.43
N ASP A 195 -12.87 -13.46 14.13
CA ASP A 195 -12.16 -14.65 13.68
C ASP A 195 -10.99 -14.97 14.64
N PRO A 196 -11.19 -15.90 15.59
CA PRO A 196 -10.19 -16.21 16.61
C PRO A 196 -8.92 -16.87 16.06
N PHE A 197 -8.94 -17.29 14.79
CA PHE A 197 -7.80 -17.95 14.13
C PHE A 197 -6.87 -16.96 13.44
N ILE A 198 -7.22 -15.66 13.36
CA ILE A 198 -6.32 -14.66 12.82
C ILE A 198 -5.10 -14.51 13.75
N VAL A 199 -3.93 -14.86 13.23
CA VAL A 199 -2.62 -14.58 13.83
C VAL A 199 -1.74 -13.90 12.79
N ARG A 200 -1.02 -12.88 13.20
CA ARG A 200 -0.14 -12.11 12.28
C ARG A 200 1.23 -12.76 12.12
N GLY A 201 1.88 -12.47 10.98
CA GLY A 201 3.19 -13.02 10.61
C GLY A 201 4.37 -12.57 11.46
N LEU A 202 4.19 -11.53 12.28
CA LEU A 202 5.21 -10.91 13.13
C LEU A 202 4.79 -11.01 14.60
N ASP A 203 5.76 -11.18 15.48
CA ASP A 203 5.52 -11.52 16.89
C ASP A 203 5.30 -10.30 17.79
N TYR A 204 5.48 -9.08 17.28
CA TYR A 204 5.30 -7.85 18.04
C TYR A 204 3.85 -7.46 18.32
N TYR A 205 2.88 -8.05 17.62
CA TYR A 205 1.47 -7.70 17.78
C TYR A 205 0.93 -8.02 19.17
N THR A 206 0.03 -7.15 19.64
CA THR A 206 -0.71 -7.26 20.91
C THR A 206 -2.14 -6.83 20.73
N LYS A 207 -3.06 -7.26 21.62
CA LYS A 207 -4.47 -6.85 21.60
C LYS A 207 -5.10 -7.01 20.20
N THR A 208 -5.49 -5.92 19.56
CA THR A 208 -6.20 -5.91 18.27
C THR A 208 -5.33 -6.41 17.12
N VAL A 209 -5.85 -7.34 16.34
CA VAL A 209 -5.37 -7.67 14.99
C VAL A 209 -6.53 -7.73 14.03
N PHE A 210 -6.31 -7.37 12.78
CA PHE A 210 -7.34 -7.39 11.76
C PHE A 210 -6.81 -7.73 10.38
N GLU A 211 -7.70 -8.22 9.55
CA GLU A 211 -7.49 -8.44 8.12
C GLU A 211 -8.69 -7.97 7.34
N ILE A 212 -8.45 -7.27 6.24
CA ILE A 212 -9.47 -6.95 5.26
C ILE A 212 -9.26 -7.91 4.08
N ILE A 213 -10.27 -8.67 3.76
CA ILE A 213 -10.28 -9.68 2.71
C ILE A 213 -11.10 -9.13 1.56
N ALA A 214 -10.58 -9.20 0.34
CA ALA A 214 -11.34 -8.97 -0.87
C ALA A 214 -11.73 -10.31 -1.50
N ASN A 215 -13.00 -10.43 -1.86
CA ASN A 215 -13.56 -11.56 -2.58
C ASN A 215 -14.15 -11.05 -3.89
N SER A 216 -13.42 -11.23 -4.98
CA SER A 216 -13.84 -10.90 -6.34
C SER A 216 -13.67 -12.12 -7.24
N GLU A 217 -14.30 -12.09 -8.41
CA GLU A 217 -14.11 -13.14 -9.39
C GLU A 217 -12.63 -13.24 -9.77
N GLY A 218 -12.04 -14.41 -9.56
CA GLY A 218 -10.61 -14.67 -9.82
C GLY A 218 -9.64 -14.35 -8.68
N TYR A 219 -10.10 -13.76 -7.56
CA TYR A 219 -9.24 -13.52 -6.40
C TYR A 219 -10.01 -13.58 -5.08
N SER A 220 -9.47 -14.31 -4.11
CA SER A 220 -9.90 -14.28 -2.72
C SER A 220 -8.69 -14.24 -1.80
N GLY A 221 -8.59 -13.23 -0.96
CA GLY A 221 -7.46 -13.11 -0.02
C GLY A 221 -7.33 -11.77 0.68
N THR A 222 -6.40 -11.74 1.64
CA THR A 222 -6.12 -10.56 2.45
C THR A 222 -5.47 -9.44 1.62
N VAL A 223 -6.10 -8.28 1.58
CA VAL A 223 -5.63 -7.07 0.88
C VAL A 223 -5.00 -6.06 1.82
N CYS A 224 -5.45 -6.04 3.06
CA CYS A 224 -4.92 -5.21 4.14
C CYS A 224 -4.78 -6.05 5.40
N GLY A 225 -3.71 -5.87 6.13
CA GLY A 225 -3.54 -6.50 7.41
C GLY A 225 -2.82 -5.59 8.39
N GLY A 226 -3.34 -5.52 9.60
CA GLY A 226 -2.83 -4.65 10.62
C GLY A 226 -3.08 -5.15 12.03
N GLY A 227 -2.79 -4.29 12.98
CA GLY A 227 -3.01 -4.54 14.40
C GLY A 227 -2.15 -3.67 15.30
N ARG A 228 -2.35 -3.84 16.58
CA ARG A 228 -1.68 -3.12 17.67
C ARG A 228 -0.36 -3.81 18.06
N TYR A 229 0.63 -3.00 18.43
CA TYR A 229 1.98 -3.47 18.79
C TYR A 229 2.59 -2.59 19.91
N ASP A 230 1.94 -2.58 21.06
CA ASP A 230 2.25 -1.67 22.20
C ASP A 230 3.69 -1.79 22.76
N GLY A 231 4.41 -2.90 22.51
CA GLY A 231 5.78 -3.10 22.98
C GLY A 231 6.87 -2.82 21.95
N LEU A 232 6.54 -2.48 20.70
CA LEU A 232 7.53 -2.41 19.61
C LEU A 232 8.50 -1.24 19.79
N LEU A 233 8.02 -0.06 20.13
CA LEU A 233 8.90 1.12 20.34
C LEU A 233 9.91 0.87 21.43
N GLU A 234 9.49 0.28 22.57
CA GLU A 234 10.37 -0.06 23.70
C GLU A 234 11.43 -1.11 23.29
N GLN A 235 11.05 -2.14 22.50
CA GLN A 235 11.99 -3.12 21.96
C GLN A 235 13.04 -2.50 21.04
N LEU A 236 12.71 -1.41 20.36
CA LEU A 236 13.62 -0.66 19.49
C LEU A 236 14.41 0.43 20.21
N GLY A 237 14.34 0.49 21.56
CA GLY A 237 15.07 1.45 22.37
C GLY A 237 14.38 2.81 22.54
N GLY A 238 13.11 2.91 22.15
CA GLY A 238 12.28 4.11 22.32
C GLY A 238 11.46 4.11 23.61
N PRO A 239 10.58 5.10 23.78
CA PRO A 239 9.69 5.21 24.93
C PRO A 239 8.59 4.14 24.89
N LYS A 240 8.04 3.84 26.07
CA LYS A 240 6.89 2.93 26.20
C LYS A 240 5.61 3.65 25.75
N LEU A 241 5.35 3.64 24.45
CA LEU A 241 4.14 4.17 23.84
C LEU A 241 3.42 3.08 23.05
N PRO A 242 2.08 3.07 23.06
CA PRO A 242 1.30 2.16 22.24
C PRO A 242 1.44 2.50 20.75
N GLY A 243 1.34 1.48 19.92
CA GLY A 243 1.34 1.63 18.48
C GLY A 243 0.30 0.75 17.81
N ILE A 244 -0.25 1.24 16.71
CA ILE A 244 -1.14 0.50 15.81
C ILE A 244 -0.90 0.93 14.40
N GLY A 245 -1.06 0.01 13.46
CA GLY A 245 -0.94 0.33 12.05
C GLY A 245 -1.42 -0.80 11.15
N PHE A 246 -1.32 -0.54 9.85
CA PHE A 246 -1.63 -1.54 8.83
C PHE A 246 -0.73 -1.38 7.62
N GLY A 247 -0.62 -2.46 6.84
CA GLY A 247 0.05 -2.46 5.54
C GLY A 247 -0.80 -3.07 4.45
N MET A 248 -0.74 -2.47 3.26
CA MET A 248 -1.35 -2.95 2.02
C MET A 248 -0.26 -3.14 0.96
N GLY A 249 -0.26 -4.30 0.28
CA GLY A 249 0.61 -4.52 -0.88
C GLY A 249 0.05 -3.81 -2.10
N MET A 250 0.79 -2.86 -2.67
CA MET A 250 0.30 -2.02 -3.78
C MET A 250 0.05 -2.81 -5.06
N GLU A 251 0.91 -3.76 -5.39
CA GLU A 251 0.73 -4.63 -6.57
C GLU A 251 -0.54 -5.49 -6.44
N ARG A 252 -0.80 -5.98 -5.23
CA ARG A 252 -2.02 -6.73 -4.93
C ARG A 252 -3.26 -5.83 -5.00
N LEU A 253 -3.15 -4.62 -4.47
CA LEU A 253 -4.23 -3.64 -4.50
C LEU A 253 -4.62 -3.28 -5.93
N LEU A 254 -3.64 -3.02 -6.81
CA LEU A 254 -3.86 -2.74 -8.23
C LEU A 254 -4.53 -3.92 -8.94
N LEU A 255 -4.03 -5.14 -8.72
CA LEU A 255 -4.63 -6.35 -9.28
C LEU A 255 -6.12 -6.49 -8.90
N ILE A 256 -6.43 -6.27 -7.62
CA ILE A 256 -7.81 -6.44 -7.14
C ILE A 256 -8.71 -5.29 -7.62
N ALA A 257 -8.18 -4.06 -7.69
CA ALA A 257 -8.91 -2.93 -8.25
C ALA A 257 -9.29 -3.21 -9.72
N GLU A 258 -8.36 -3.73 -10.51
CA GLU A 258 -8.61 -4.15 -11.90
C GLU A 258 -9.68 -5.25 -11.98
N LEU A 259 -9.56 -6.31 -11.17
CA LEU A 259 -10.55 -7.40 -11.11
C LEU A 259 -11.92 -6.93 -10.61
N SER A 260 -11.98 -5.87 -9.79
CA SER A 260 -13.21 -5.24 -9.33
C SER A 260 -13.86 -4.32 -10.38
N GLY A 261 -13.20 -4.12 -11.54
CA GLY A 261 -13.66 -3.21 -12.59
C GLY A 261 -13.47 -1.73 -12.23
N ALA A 262 -12.56 -1.43 -11.32
CA ALA A 262 -12.25 -0.06 -10.94
C ALA A 262 -11.69 0.73 -12.12
N GLN A 263 -12.21 1.94 -12.31
CA GLN A 263 -11.71 2.85 -13.34
C GLN A 263 -10.48 3.58 -12.81
N ILE A 264 -9.29 3.05 -13.13
CA ILE A 264 -8.04 3.71 -12.78
C ILE A 264 -7.80 4.83 -13.80
N PRO A 265 -7.82 6.11 -13.38
CA PRO A 265 -7.57 7.21 -14.31
C PRO A 265 -6.20 7.03 -14.98
N GLN A 266 -6.20 7.02 -16.30
CA GLN A 266 -4.96 7.03 -17.06
C GLN A 266 -4.51 8.49 -17.20
N PRO A 267 -3.45 8.91 -16.49
CA PRO A 267 -2.96 10.26 -16.66
C PRO A 267 -2.49 10.45 -18.09
N ARG A 268 -2.93 11.53 -18.73
CA ARG A 268 -2.43 11.86 -20.06
C ARG A 268 -0.93 12.08 -19.99
N ASN A 269 -0.16 11.30 -20.75
CA ASN A 269 1.30 11.38 -20.75
C ASN A 269 1.83 12.60 -21.49
N VAL A 270 1.06 13.11 -22.47
CA VAL A 270 1.40 14.29 -23.28
C VAL A 270 0.16 15.17 -23.43
N GLU A 271 0.29 16.43 -23.07
CA GLU A 271 -0.76 17.44 -23.23
C GLU A 271 -0.59 18.17 -24.54
N VAL A 272 0.64 18.55 -24.85
CA VAL A 272 0.98 19.29 -26.10
C VAL A 272 2.09 18.54 -26.86
N TYR A 273 1.87 18.31 -28.14
CA TYR A 273 2.91 17.90 -29.07
C TYR A 273 3.31 19.11 -29.94
N VAL A 274 4.57 19.50 -29.92
CA VAL A 274 5.08 20.57 -30.77
C VAL A 274 5.56 19.97 -32.09
N ALA A 275 4.82 20.20 -33.15
CA ALA A 275 5.17 19.78 -34.50
C ALA A 275 5.87 20.92 -35.25
N ALA A 276 7.14 20.72 -35.61
CA ALA A 276 7.94 21.75 -36.28
C ALA A 276 8.55 21.23 -37.59
N MET A 277 8.60 22.07 -38.61
CA MET A 277 9.19 21.75 -39.90
C MET A 277 10.02 22.95 -40.42
N GLY A 278 11.22 22.65 -40.86
CA GLY A 278 12.23 23.67 -41.18
C GLY A 278 13.22 23.89 -40.02
N GLU A 279 14.41 24.32 -40.33
CA GLU A 279 15.48 24.45 -39.32
C GLU A 279 15.16 25.48 -38.24
N GLU A 280 14.69 26.66 -38.64
CA GLU A 280 14.34 27.74 -37.71
C GLU A 280 13.09 27.36 -36.87
N ALA A 281 12.07 26.74 -37.47
CA ALA A 281 10.89 26.27 -36.76
C ALA A 281 11.25 25.22 -35.70
N ARG A 282 12.23 24.36 -35.97
CA ARG A 282 12.71 23.38 -34.99
C ARG A 282 13.43 24.03 -33.81
N LYS A 283 14.26 25.06 -34.03
CA LYS A 283 14.91 25.80 -32.95
C LYS A 283 13.87 26.49 -32.05
N VAL A 284 12.90 27.16 -32.66
CA VAL A 284 11.81 27.82 -31.91
C VAL A 284 10.94 26.78 -31.22
N GLY A 285 10.58 25.68 -31.87
CA GLY A 285 9.81 24.59 -31.33
C GLY A 285 10.46 23.91 -30.12
N PHE A 286 11.77 23.70 -30.17
CA PHE A 286 12.52 23.19 -29.04
C PHE A 286 12.47 24.13 -27.85
N THR A 287 12.70 25.45 -28.08
CA THR A 287 12.64 26.47 -27.04
C THR A 287 11.22 26.55 -26.44
N LEU A 288 10.18 26.50 -27.28
CA LEU A 288 8.80 26.49 -26.86
C LEU A 288 8.48 25.26 -26.01
N THR A 289 8.94 24.07 -26.43
CA THR A 289 8.80 22.83 -25.67
C THR A 289 9.39 22.96 -24.28
N ALA A 290 10.61 23.51 -24.17
CA ALA A 290 11.26 23.72 -22.87
C ALA A 290 10.47 24.68 -21.97
N LYS A 291 9.93 25.77 -22.53
CA LYS A 291 9.09 26.74 -21.80
C LYS A 291 7.78 26.11 -21.30
N LEU A 292 7.10 25.33 -22.14
CA LEU A 292 5.88 24.64 -21.76
C LEU A 292 6.14 23.63 -20.62
N ARG A 293 7.20 22.86 -20.73
CA ARG A 293 7.62 21.93 -19.68
C ARG A 293 7.94 22.65 -18.36
N SER A 294 8.64 23.77 -18.40
CA SER A 294 8.94 24.57 -17.20
C SER A 294 7.69 25.16 -16.54
N SER A 295 6.61 25.32 -17.31
CA SER A 295 5.29 25.75 -16.81
C SER A 295 4.40 24.57 -16.35
N GLY A 296 4.95 23.36 -16.26
CA GLY A 296 4.24 22.16 -15.80
C GLY A 296 3.37 21.48 -16.88
N ILE A 297 3.42 21.91 -18.13
CA ILE A 297 2.67 21.31 -19.24
C ILE A 297 3.47 20.13 -19.81
N LYS A 298 2.88 18.95 -19.82
CA LYS A 298 3.50 17.73 -20.36
C LYS A 298 3.61 17.85 -21.89
N THR A 299 4.78 18.20 -22.36
CA THR A 299 5.02 18.53 -23.78
C THR A 299 6.02 17.58 -24.41
N GLU A 300 5.74 17.18 -25.67
CA GLU A 300 6.64 16.36 -26.48
C GLU A 300 6.99 17.06 -27.80
N PHE A 301 8.13 16.69 -28.41
CA PHE A 301 8.70 17.30 -29.58
C PHE A 301 9.30 16.27 -30.53
N ASP A 302 9.38 16.57 -31.84
CA ASP A 302 10.01 15.67 -32.80
C ASP A 302 11.54 15.78 -32.81
N HIS A 303 12.22 14.82 -32.19
CA HIS A 303 13.68 14.71 -32.21
C HIS A 303 14.22 13.88 -33.40
N VAL A 304 13.34 13.33 -34.24
CA VAL A 304 13.73 12.39 -35.33
C VAL A 304 13.77 13.08 -36.70
N GLY A 305 13.15 14.24 -36.82
CA GLY A 305 13.08 14.98 -38.11
C GLY A 305 11.99 14.46 -39.04
N LYS A 306 10.88 13.99 -38.51
CA LYS A 306 9.76 13.45 -39.29
C LYS A 306 9.01 14.53 -40.07
N SER A 307 8.38 14.13 -41.18
CA SER A 307 7.42 14.99 -41.90
C SER A 307 6.22 15.35 -41.03
N PHE A 308 5.53 16.46 -41.26
CA PHE A 308 4.31 16.84 -40.53
C PHE A 308 3.31 15.72 -40.44
N LYS A 309 3.01 15.01 -41.54
CA LYS A 309 2.09 13.88 -41.56
C LYS A 309 2.50 12.79 -40.53
N ALA A 310 3.79 12.51 -40.43
CA ALA A 310 4.30 11.51 -39.48
C ALA A 310 4.28 12.01 -38.05
N GLN A 311 4.53 13.31 -37.85
CA GLN A 311 4.46 13.96 -36.52
C GLN A 311 3.01 13.95 -36.00
N PHE A 312 2.02 14.29 -36.83
CA PHE A 312 0.59 14.22 -36.47
C PHE A 312 0.14 12.78 -36.13
N LYS A 313 0.58 11.81 -36.93
CA LYS A 313 0.29 10.40 -36.62
C LYS A 313 0.87 9.97 -35.30
N TYR A 314 2.06 10.45 -34.99
CA TYR A 314 2.72 10.16 -33.73
C TYR A 314 2.04 10.87 -32.54
N ALA A 315 1.71 12.15 -32.68
CA ALA A 315 0.97 12.91 -31.66
C ALA A 315 -0.36 12.22 -31.30
N ASN A 316 -1.10 11.75 -32.30
CA ASN A 316 -2.32 10.96 -32.07
C ASN A 316 -2.04 9.64 -31.36
N LYS A 317 -0.99 8.91 -31.76
CA LYS A 317 -0.61 7.64 -31.15
C LYS A 317 -0.26 7.77 -29.67
N ILE A 318 0.40 8.86 -29.28
CA ILE A 318 0.78 9.12 -27.86
C ILE A 318 -0.33 9.82 -27.06
N GLY A 319 -1.50 10.06 -27.68
CA GLY A 319 -2.65 10.68 -27.01
C GLY A 319 -2.46 12.15 -26.64
N ALA A 320 -1.67 12.91 -27.42
CA ALA A 320 -1.52 14.34 -27.20
C ALA A 320 -2.87 15.05 -27.34
N ARG A 321 -3.21 15.92 -26.36
CA ARG A 321 -4.45 16.71 -26.40
C ARG A 321 -4.38 17.78 -27.50
N PHE A 322 -3.24 18.44 -27.58
CA PHE A 322 -3.01 19.52 -28.53
C PHE A 322 -1.80 19.24 -29.41
N VAL A 323 -1.85 19.72 -30.65
CA VAL A 323 -0.69 19.83 -31.51
C VAL A 323 -0.43 21.29 -31.81
N ALA A 324 0.73 21.79 -31.39
CA ALA A 324 1.22 23.12 -31.71
C ALA A 324 2.10 23.03 -32.96
N ILE A 325 1.63 23.60 -34.04
CA ILE A 325 2.24 23.51 -35.38
C ILE A 325 3.11 24.75 -35.58
N LEU A 326 4.35 24.53 -36.04
CA LEU A 326 5.31 25.55 -36.39
C LEU A 326 5.93 25.26 -37.75
N GLY A 327 5.69 26.11 -38.70
CA GLY A 327 6.31 26.19 -40.02
C GLY A 327 6.83 27.58 -40.29
N GLU A 328 7.22 27.88 -41.54
CA GLU A 328 7.67 29.23 -41.94
C GLU A 328 6.58 30.26 -41.77
N GLU A 329 5.36 29.95 -42.14
CA GLU A 329 4.19 30.86 -42.06
C GLU A 329 3.89 31.24 -40.59
N GLU A 330 3.91 30.27 -39.69
CA GLU A 330 3.68 30.51 -38.25
C GLU A 330 4.80 31.37 -37.63
N LEU A 331 6.04 31.15 -38.05
CA LEU A 331 7.16 31.96 -37.59
C LEU A 331 7.09 33.42 -38.04
N GLU A 332 6.72 33.65 -39.30
CA GLU A 332 6.53 35.00 -39.85
C GLU A 332 5.45 35.77 -39.08
N ARG A 333 4.40 35.10 -38.63
CA ARG A 333 3.32 35.64 -37.82
C ARG A 333 3.67 35.79 -36.35
N GLY A 334 4.71 35.15 -35.86
CA GLY A 334 5.02 35.07 -34.42
C GLY A 334 3.99 34.24 -33.62
N GLU A 335 3.28 33.34 -34.29
CA GLU A 335 2.19 32.55 -33.76
C GLU A 335 2.47 31.06 -33.92
N VAL A 336 1.72 30.20 -33.21
CA VAL A 336 1.60 28.77 -33.46
C VAL A 336 0.18 28.47 -33.89
N LYS A 337 -0.01 27.55 -34.79
CA LYS A 337 -1.33 27.02 -35.08
C LYS A 337 -1.60 25.88 -34.10
N LEU A 338 -2.49 26.10 -33.14
CA LEU A 338 -2.87 25.13 -32.12
C LEU A 338 -4.07 24.33 -32.60
N LYS A 339 -3.92 23.02 -32.64
CA LYS A 339 -5.00 22.07 -32.98
C LYS A 339 -5.38 21.28 -31.73
N ASP A 340 -6.66 21.28 -31.38
CA ASP A 340 -7.23 20.37 -30.40
C ASP A 340 -7.53 19.02 -31.08
N MET A 341 -6.92 17.95 -30.60
CA MET A 341 -7.04 16.61 -31.20
C MET A 341 -8.33 15.90 -30.84
N GLU A 342 -9.07 16.38 -29.84
CA GLU A 342 -10.36 15.79 -29.43
C GLU A 342 -11.53 16.47 -30.18
N THR A 343 -11.54 17.78 -30.26
CA THR A 343 -12.61 18.52 -30.92
C THR A 343 -12.37 18.72 -32.43
N GLY A 344 -11.09 18.69 -32.82
CA GLY A 344 -10.67 19.03 -34.18
C GLY A 344 -10.52 20.54 -34.45
N ASP A 345 -10.83 21.39 -33.47
CA ASP A 345 -10.73 22.84 -33.60
C ASP A 345 -9.26 23.28 -33.77
N GLU A 346 -9.08 24.27 -34.64
CA GLU A 346 -7.78 24.87 -34.91
C GLU A 346 -7.84 26.39 -34.79
N GLY A 347 -6.76 26.99 -34.28
CA GLY A 347 -6.65 28.43 -34.15
C GLY A 347 -5.22 28.91 -33.99
N TYR A 348 -4.94 30.14 -34.31
CA TYR A 348 -3.63 30.78 -34.09
C TYR A 348 -3.54 31.36 -32.72
N VAL A 349 -2.39 31.13 -32.08
CA VAL A 349 -2.08 31.63 -30.74
C VAL A 349 -0.66 32.21 -30.75
N PRO A 350 -0.43 33.43 -30.23
CA PRO A 350 0.91 33.95 -30.11
C PRO A 350 1.84 33.00 -29.38
N ILE A 351 3.05 32.78 -29.87
CA ILE A 351 4.02 31.84 -29.29
C ILE A 351 4.21 32.09 -27.79
N ALA A 352 4.28 33.37 -27.40
CA ALA A 352 4.45 33.77 -26.00
C ALA A 352 3.26 33.45 -25.10
N ALA A 353 2.04 33.35 -25.67
CA ALA A 353 0.80 33.12 -24.93
C ALA A 353 0.36 31.64 -24.87
N LEU A 354 1.02 30.75 -25.63
CA LEU A 354 0.59 29.35 -25.78
C LEU A 354 0.46 28.64 -24.41
N GLY A 355 1.41 28.81 -23.51
CA GLY A 355 1.38 28.16 -22.19
C GLY A 355 0.13 28.54 -21.39
N ASN A 356 -0.18 29.83 -21.33
CA ASN A 356 -1.37 30.33 -20.62
C ASN A 356 -2.65 29.82 -21.29
N ARG A 357 -2.71 29.82 -22.62
CA ARG A 357 -3.86 29.32 -23.37
C ARG A 357 -4.15 27.84 -23.12
N VAL A 358 -3.11 27.01 -23.16
CA VAL A 358 -3.22 25.58 -22.87
C VAL A 358 -3.66 25.34 -21.42
N GLN A 359 -3.07 26.04 -20.45
CA GLN A 359 -3.46 25.90 -19.04
C GLN A 359 -4.92 26.30 -18.78
N GLN A 360 -5.43 27.30 -19.48
CA GLN A 360 -6.84 27.72 -19.38
C GLN A 360 -7.81 26.65 -19.88
N ILE A 361 -7.41 25.88 -20.90
CA ILE A 361 -8.27 24.82 -21.48
C ILE A 361 -8.18 23.54 -20.66
N LEU A 362 -7.03 23.28 -20.03
CA LEU A 362 -6.81 22.06 -19.24
C LEU A 362 -7.39 22.11 -17.82
N ARG A 363 -7.71 23.31 -17.34
CA ARG A 363 -8.41 23.54 -16.05
C ARG A 363 -9.91 23.31 -16.20
#